data_c0b661da280de2fac923f0867dac1a81
#
_entry.id   c0b661da280de2fac923f0867dac1a81
#
_cell.length_a   1.000
_cell.length_b   1.000
_cell.length_c   1.000
_cell.angle_alpha   90.00
_cell.angle_beta   90.00
_cell.angle_gamma   90.00
#
_symmetry.space_group_name_H-M   'P 1'
#
loop_
_entity.id
_entity.type
_entity.pdbx_description
1 polymer ?
#
loop_
_entity_poly.entity_id
_entity_poly.type
_entity_poly.pdbx_seq_one_letter_code
_entity_poly.pdbx_strand_id
1 'polypeptide(L)'
;MHNSPLYAAIDLGSNSFHMLVVREVAGALRTVTKVKRKVRLAAGLDPEFRLSRAAMERGWDCLRLFSEQLQDIPSDNIRVVGTATLRLATNVDEFLSEAERVLNHSIEIISGEEEAKTIYEGVSWTSAGEGNRLVIDIGGASTELVIGEHSEAKLLNSLHMGCVTWLNNHFGDGELSEARFQQAIAAAKTVLEKVAEDYRALGWRTCVGASGTVQALQEIMLAQGKSERVTLPKLQELMGQAIACGRLDRLQLEGLAAERLTVFPSGLAILIAIFETLNIESMTLAGGALREGLIYGLLGNNHDCDARDRTADSLISRYQLDKEHAERVRDTAVEAFNQLQPAWRLSKRYGRPILRYAALLHEIGLCIEYKKAPQHAAYIIDNIDMPGFTPAQKKLLSALLFNQRDEFKLDTLEKQGAVTGRQAIRLARILRIALILCMRRTQGTVPSFTLQAEEESLTLTLPKGWMDEHYLRASELRLEVERQQKIGWPTRVQEA
;
A
#
# COMPACT_ATOMS: atom_id res chain seq x y z
N MET A 1 -12.03 -6.81 -29.01
CA MET A 1 -11.60 -6.31 -27.69
C MET A 1 -11.42 -4.82 -27.84
N HIS A 2 -12.30 -3.99 -27.28
CA HIS A 2 -12.09 -2.54 -27.24
C HIS A 2 -10.84 -2.29 -26.40
N ASN A 3 -9.84 -1.66 -27.00
CA ASN A 3 -8.65 -1.23 -26.29
C ASN A 3 -9.11 -0.14 -25.30
N SER A 4 -9.18 -0.47 -24.01
CA SER A 4 -9.48 0.52 -22.97
C SER A 4 -8.47 1.68 -23.07
N PRO A 5 -8.90 2.94 -22.89
CA PRO A 5 -8.03 4.09 -23.09
C PRO A 5 -6.85 4.08 -22.10
N LEU A 6 -5.74 4.65 -22.54
CA LEU A 6 -4.59 4.94 -21.70
C LEU A 6 -4.78 6.31 -21.03
N TYR A 7 -4.26 6.43 -19.81
CA TYR A 7 -4.20 7.66 -19.06
C TYR A 7 -2.77 7.89 -18.58
N ALA A 8 -2.32 9.13 -18.56
CA ALA A 8 -0.99 9.49 -18.10
C ALA A 8 -1.02 10.62 -17.07
N ALA A 9 -0.22 10.47 -16.01
CA ALA A 9 0.05 11.53 -15.05
C ALA A 9 1.55 11.78 -14.98
N ILE A 10 1.94 13.05 -15.05
CA ILE A 10 3.32 13.49 -14.93
C ILE A 10 3.43 14.46 -13.76
N ASP A 11 4.35 14.18 -12.85
CA ASP A 11 4.71 14.98 -11.70
C ASP A 11 6.12 15.55 -11.89
N LEU A 12 6.23 16.87 -12.00
CA LEU A 12 7.49 17.61 -12.11
C LEU A 12 7.96 18.00 -10.70
N GLY A 13 8.44 17.01 -9.96
CA GLY A 13 8.87 17.18 -8.58
C GLY A 13 10.25 17.81 -8.43
N SER A 14 10.55 18.30 -7.24
CA SER A 14 11.78 19.02 -6.90
C SER A 14 13.07 18.23 -7.12
N ASN A 15 13.05 16.93 -6.88
CA ASN A 15 14.22 16.05 -7.04
C ASN A 15 14.14 15.18 -8.30
N SER A 16 12.96 14.74 -8.65
CA SER A 16 12.74 13.78 -9.74
C SER A 16 11.45 14.10 -10.47
N PHE A 17 11.45 13.89 -11.79
CA PHE A 17 10.24 13.86 -12.60
C PHE A 17 9.73 12.42 -12.69
N HIS A 18 8.44 12.27 -12.57
CA HIS A 18 7.79 10.98 -12.59
C HIS A 18 6.69 10.96 -13.63
N MET A 19 6.60 9.88 -14.38
CA MET A 19 5.49 9.60 -15.29
C MET A 19 4.87 8.25 -14.91
N LEU A 20 3.54 8.22 -14.84
CA LEU A 20 2.72 7.03 -14.65
C LEU A 20 1.76 6.92 -15.81
N VAL A 21 1.81 5.82 -16.56
CA VAL A 21 0.83 5.48 -17.60
C VAL A 21 0.04 4.26 -17.13
N VAL A 22 -1.27 4.38 -17.17
CA VAL A 22 -2.18 3.31 -16.74
C VAL A 22 -3.24 3.03 -17.79
N ARG A 23 -3.85 1.85 -17.68
CA ARG A 23 -5.04 1.45 -18.45
C ARG A 23 -6.10 0.98 -17.46
N GLU A 24 -7.34 1.38 -17.71
CA GLU A 24 -8.47 0.85 -16.97
C GLU A 24 -8.84 -0.55 -17.49
N VAL A 25 -8.88 -1.53 -16.59
CA VAL A 25 -9.27 -2.91 -16.92
C VAL A 25 -10.22 -3.41 -15.83
N ALA A 26 -11.45 -3.69 -16.23
CA ALA A 26 -12.50 -4.19 -15.33
C ALA A 26 -12.67 -3.32 -14.06
N GLY A 27 -12.69 -1.99 -14.22
CA GLY A 27 -12.89 -1.03 -13.13
C GLY A 27 -11.68 -0.81 -12.22
N ALA A 28 -10.52 -1.40 -12.53
CA ALA A 28 -9.26 -1.14 -11.83
C ALA A 28 -8.19 -0.59 -12.77
N LEU A 29 -7.27 0.20 -12.21
CA LEU A 29 -6.14 0.74 -12.93
C LEU A 29 -5.00 -0.29 -13.00
N ARG A 30 -4.51 -0.53 -14.18
CA ARG A 30 -3.32 -1.35 -14.43
C ARG A 30 -2.18 -0.46 -14.90
N THR A 31 -1.08 -0.49 -14.18
CA THR A 31 0.16 0.17 -14.60
C THR A 31 0.68 -0.44 -15.88
N VAL A 32 0.87 0.40 -16.90
CA VAL A 32 1.47 0.05 -18.19
C VAL A 32 2.93 0.48 -18.20
N THR A 33 3.20 1.72 -17.75
CA THR A 33 4.56 2.26 -17.69
C THR A 33 4.71 3.14 -16.45
N LYS A 34 5.84 3.01 -15.78
CA LYS A 34 6.24 3.87 -14.67
C LYS A 34 7.68 4.29 -14.86
N VAL A 35 7.90 5.59 -15.08
CA VAL A 35 9.21 6.15 -15.30
C VAL A 35 9.54 7.19 -14.25
N LYS A 36 10.75 7.11 -13.70
CA LYS A 36 11.30 8.09 -12.76
C LYS A 36 12.66 8.53 -13.27
N ARG A 37 12.91 9.84 -13.31
CA ARG A 37 14.19 10.42 -13.67
C ARG A 37 14.63 11.47 -12.66
N LYS A 38 15.86 11.40 -12.20
CA LYS A 38 16.47 12.42 -11.32
C LYS A 38 16.82 13.64 -12.14
N VAL A 39 16.06 14.71 -11.97
CA VAL A 39 16.30 16.03 -12.60
C VAL A 39 17.01 16.96 -11.65
N ARG A 40 16.78 16.83 -10.32
CA ARG A 40 17.33 17.68 -9.28
C ARG A 40 17.07 19.17 -9.56
N LEU A 41 15.81 19.49 -9.84
CA LEU A 41 15.41 20.85 -10.21
C LEU A 41 15.67 21.83 -9.06
N ALA A 42 15.30 21.45 -7.83
CA ALA A 42 15.51 22.27 -6.64
C ALA A 42 16.99 22.60 -6.36
N ALA A 43 17.91 21.71 -6.72
CA ALA A 43 19.35 21.97 -6.60
C ALA A 43 19.87 23.02 -7.60
N GLY A 44 19.05 23.43 -8.56
CA GLY A 44 19.35 24.48 -9.50
C GLY A 44 18.78 25.86 -9.13
N LEU A 45 18.09 25.98 -8.00
CA LEU A 45 17.63 27.28 -7.49
C LEU A 45 18.79 28.03 -6.81
N ASP A 46 18.95 29.30 -7.17
CA ASP A 46 19.82 30.22 -6.47
C ASP A 46 19.12 30.87 -5.25
N PRO A 47 19.81 31.72 -4.45
CA PRO A 47 19.19 32.40 -3.31
C PRO A 47 18.01 33.31 -3.66
N GLU A 48 17.93 33.80 -4.90
CA GLU A 48 16.85 34.60 -5.45
C GLU A 48 15.74 33.74 -6.09
N PHE A 49 15.77 32.43 -5.86
CA PHE A 49 14.86 31.45 -6.42
C PHE A 49 14.83 31.40 -7.96
N ARG A 50 15.93 31.70 -8.64
CA ARG A 50 16.04 31.51 -10.08
C ARG A 50 16.56 30.14 -10.41
N LEU A 51 15.93 29.47 -11.35
CA LEU A 51 16.42 28.21 -11.91
C LEU A 51 17.61 28.45 -12.82
N SER A 52 18.68 27.74 -12.58
CA SER A 52 19.85 27.77 -13.46
C SER A 52 19.54 27.10 -14.80
N ARG A 53 20.18 27.60 -15.86
CA ARG A 53 20.03 27.05 -17.22
C ARG A 53 20.29 25.53 -17.28
N ALA A 54 21.33 25.07 -16.59
CA ALA A 54 21.69 23.65 -16.53
C ALA A 54 20.59 22.78 -15.85
N ALA A 55 19.88 23.32 -14.84
CA ALA A 55 18.75 22.62 -14.23
C ALA A 55 17.54 22.55 -15.17
N MET A 56 17.25 23.64 -15.87
CA MET A 56 16.18 23.68 -16.88
C MET A 56 16.45 22.68 -18.02
N GLU A 57 17.67 22.62 -18.54
CA GLU A 57 18.06 21.68 -19.61
C GLU A 57 17.88 20.22 -19.19
N ARG A 58 18.28 19.84 -17.97
CA ARG A 58 18.00 18.50 -17.44
C ARG A 58 16.50 18.19 -17.39
N GLY A 59 15.68 19.19 -17.05
CA GLY A 59 14.22 19.07 -17.06
C GLY A 59 13.69 18.83 -18.47
N TRP A 60 14.07 19.65 -19.41
CA TRP A 60 13.66 19.53 -20.81
C TRP A 60 14.11 18.22 -21.47
N ASP A 61 15.33 17.76 -21.18
CA ASP A 61 15.82 16.46 -21.67
C ASP A 61 14.98 15.31 -21.12
N CYS A 62 14.59 15.38 -19.85
CA CYS A 62 13.66 14.40 -19.27
C CYS A 62 12.29 14.44 -19.95
N LEU A 63 11.75 15.63 -20.21
CA LEU A 63 10.45 15.78 -20.86
C LEU A 63 10.45 15.29 -22.32
N ARG A 64 11.56 15.42 -23.05
CA ARG A 64 11.72 14.79 -24.39
C ARG A 64 11.56 13.27 -24.33
N LEU A 65 12.10 12.63 -23.29
CA LEU A 65 11.90 11.18 -23.09
C LEU A 65 10.45 10.82 -22.79
N PHE A 66 9.77 11.68 -22.01
CA PHE A 66 8.38 11.45 -21.67
C PHE A 66 7.44 11.67 -22.85
N SER A 67 7.70 12.69 -23.68
CA SER A 67 6.86 13.01 -24.84
C SER A 67 6.73 11.84 -25.82
N GLU A 68 7.78 11.02 -25.97
CA GLU A 68 7.73 9.83 -26.81
C GLU A 68 6.69 8.80 -26.33
N GLN A 69 6.53 8.68 -25.03
CA GLN A 69 5.55 7.75 -24.40
C GLN A 69 4.10 8.26 -24.47
N LEU A 70 3.91 9.56 -24.70
CA LEU A 70 2.59 10.20 -24.68
C LEU A 70 1.91 10.23 -26.06
N GLN A 71 2.64 9.92 -27.14
CA GLN A 71 2.17 10.08 -28.53
C GLN A 71 0.87 9.33 -28.83
N ASP A 72 0.65 8.18 -28.19
CA ASP A 72 -0.51 7.33 -28.40
C ASP A 72 -1.64 7.56 -27.38
N ILE A 73 -1.52 8.60 -26.53
CA ILE A 73 -2.48 8.89 -25.46
C ILE A 73 -3.25 10.17 -25.82
N PRO A 74 -4.60 10.16 -25.83
CA PRO A 74 -5.38 11.36 -26.07
C PRO A 74 -5.02 12.46 -25.07
N SER A 75 -4.94 13.72 -25.53
CA SER A 75 -4.56 14.87 -24.68
C SER A 75 -5.45 15.03 -23.44
N ASP A 76 -6.74 14.76 -23.57
CA ASP A 76 -7.69 14.83 -22.45
C ASP A 76 -7.44 13.75 -21.37
N ASN A 77 -6.65 12.74 -21.68
CA ASN A 77 -6.25 11.66 -20.76
C ASN A 77 -4.86 11.87 -20.15
N ILE A 78 -4.27 13.06 -20.34
CA ILE A 78 -2.95 13.39 -19.84
C ILE A 78 -3.05 14.57 -18.89
N ARG A 79 -2.47 14.44 -17.69
CA ARG A 79 -2.32 15.55 -16.75
C ARG A 79 -0.86 15.69 -16.32
N VAL A 80 -0.33 16.91 -16.46
CA VAL A 80 1.04 17.25 -16.15
C VAL A 80 1.02 18.37 -15.11
N VAL A 81 1.65 18.12 -13.94
CA VAL A 81 1.69 19.11 -12.88
C VAL A 81 3.12 19.42 -12.44
N GLY A 82 3.35 20.70 -12.14
CA GLY A 82 4.54 21.21 -11.48
C GLY A 82 4.24 21.51 -10.01
N THR A 83 5.17 21.17 -9.13
CA THR A 83 5.00 21.28 -7.67
C THR A 83 5.95 22.31 -7.05
N ALA A 84 6.33 22.16 -5.80
CA ALA A 84 6.97 23.15 -4.94
C ALA A 84 8.12 23.95 -5.60
N THR A 85 9.06 23.31 -6.32
CA THR A 85 10.18 24.03 -6.93
C THR A 85 9.73 24.97 -8.03
N LEU A 86 8.76 24.56 -8.88
CA LEU A 86 8.23 25.41 -9.94
C LEU A 86 7.35 26.54 -9.38
N ARG A 87 6.66 26.31 -8.26
CA ARG A 87 5.94 27.39 -7.54
C ARG A 87 6.88 28.48 -7.02
N LEU A 88 8.09 28.10 -6.57
CA LEU A 88 9.07 29.03 -6.00
C LEU A 88 9.90 29.75 -7.05
N ALA A 89 10.07 29.17 -8.23
CA ALA A 89 10.97 29.68 -9.24
C ALA A 89 10.51 31.01 -9.81
N THR A 90 11.34 32.07 -9.67
CA THR A 90 11.03 33.44 -10.17
C THR A 90 11.13 33.56 -11.69
N ASN A 91 11.81 32.63 -12.36
CA ASN A 91 11.91 32.54 -13.82
C ASN A 91 11.20 31.30 -14.40
N VAL A 92 10.10 30.89 -13.76
CA VAL A 92 9.36 29.67 -14.14
C VAL A 92 8.85 29.72 -15.58
N ASP A 93 8.48 30.90 -16.09
CA ASP A 93 7.98 31.05 -17.46
C ASP A 93 9.00 30.66 -18.54
N GLU A 94 10.31 30.91 -18.28
CA GLU A 94 11.38 30.43 -19.15
C GLU A 94 11.42 28.89 -19.25
N PHE A 95 11.24 28.25 -18.09
CA PHE A 95 11.18 26.78 -18.03
C PHE A 95 9.95 26.23 -18.73
N LEU A 96 8.75 26.77 -18.41
CA LEU A 96 7.47 26.27 -18.93
C LEU A 96 7.35 26.43 -20.42
N SER A 97 7.75 27.56 -20.99
CA SER A 97 7.67 27.83 -22.43
C SER A 97 8.37 26.74 -23.27
N GLU A 98 9.57 26.35 -22.88
CA GLU A 98 10.30 25.28 -23.58
C GLU A 98 9.81 23.89 -23.15
N ALA A 99 9.43 23.68 -21.88
CA ALA A 99 8.94 22.42 -21.36
C ALA A 99 7.65 21.97 -22.06
N GLU A 100 6.68 22.87 -22.21
CA GLU A 100 5.42 22.62 -22.90
C GLU A 100 5.63 22.38 -24.40
N ARG A 101 6.53 23.14 -25.03
CA ARG A 101 6.90 22.93 -26.42
C ARG A 101 7.51 21.54 -26.66
N VAL A 102 8.38 21.09 -25.76
CA VAL A 102 9.06 19.79 -25.85
C VAL A 102 8.10 18.64 -25.56
N LEU A 103 7.26 18.80 -24.54
CA LEU A 103 6.32 17.78 -24.12
C LEU A 103 5.09 17.71 -25.04
N ASN A 104 4.77 18.81 -25.74
CA ASN A 104 3.56 19.03 -26.52
C ASN A 104 2.26 18.93 -25.70
N HIS A 105 2.33 19.26 -24.41
CA HIS A 105 1.21 19.33 -23.47
C HIS A 105 1.41 20.48 -22.51
N SER A 106 0.29 21.05 -22.04
CA SER A 106 0.30 22.08 -20.99
C SER A 106 0.78 21.52 -19.65
N ILE A 107 1.45 22.37 -18.87
CA ILE A 107 1.93 22.07 -17.53
C ILE A 107 1.23 22.98 -16.53
N GLU A 108 0.48 22.39 -15.63
CA GLU A 108 -0.23 23.10 -14.57
C GLU A 108 0.65 23.21 -13.32
N ILE A 109 0.90 24.42 -12.81
CA ILE A 109 1.53 24.59 -11.51
C ILE A 109 0.47 24.58 -10.45
N ILE A 110 0.35 23.49 -9.71
CA ILE A 110 -0.66 23.32 -8.67
C ILE A 110 -0.24 23.98 -7.35
N SER A 111 -1.19 24.51 -6.60
CA SER A 111 -0.95 25.03 -5.25
C SER A 111 -0.55 23.91 -4.27
N GLY A 112 0.02 24.26 -3.12
CA GLY A 112 0.35 23.26 -2.09
C GLY A 112 -0.91 22.58 -1.52
N GLU A 113 -2.02 23.29 -1.44
CA GLU A 113 -3.31 22.74 -1.00
C GLU A 113 -3.89 21.79 -2.02
N GLU A 114 -3.81 22.13 -3.31
CA GLU A 114 -4.25 21.25 -4.39
C GLU A 114 -3.37 20.00 -4.49
N GLU A 115 -2.06 20.15 -4.32
CA GLU A 115 -1.13 19.03 -4.23
C GLU A 115 -1.51 18.09 -3.08
N ALA A 116 -1.73 18.63 -1.87
CA ALA A 116 -2.15 17.86 -0.70
C ALA A 116 -3.48 17.15 -0.90
N LYS A 117 -4.47 17.83 -1.48
CA LYS A 117 -5.79 17.25 -1.82
C LYS A 117 -5.64 16.09 -2.81
N THR A 118 -4.90 16.30 -3.89
CA THR A 118 -4.68 15.29 -4.94
C THR A 118 -3.91 14.07 -4.41
N ILE A 119 -2.91 14.28 -3.52
CA ILE A 119 -2.23 13.20 -2.80
C ILE A 119 -3.23 12.41 -1.97
N TYR A 120 -4.10 13.09 -1.21
CA TYR A 120 -5.11 12.42 -0.40
C TYR A 120 -6.07 11.57 -1.26
N GLU A 121 -6.52 12.10 -2.39
CA GLU A 121 -7.34 11.36 -3.37
C GLU A 121 -6.61 10.08 -3.83
N GLY A 122 -5.35 10.18 -4.26
CA GLY A 122 -4.55 9.03 -4.68
C GLY A 122 -4.36 7.99 -3.58
N VAL A 123 -4.16 8.43 -2.34
CA VAL A 123 -4.07 7.54 -1.17
C VAL A 123 -5.42 6.89 -0.86
N SER A 124 -6.52 7.63 -0.92
CA SER A 124 -7.86 7.11 -0.63
C SER A 124 -8.27 6.01 -1.60
N TRP A 125 -7.85 6.12 -2.85
CA TRP A 125 -8.11 5.13 -3.89
C TRP A 125 -7.24 3.88 -3.80
N THR A 126 -6.06 3.99 -3.21
CA THR A 126 -5.04 2.92 -3.22
C THR A 126 -4.78 2.32 -1.85
N SER A 127 -5.36 2.88 -0.79
CA SER A 127 -5.17 2.41 0.58
C SER A 127 -6.51 2.16 1.25
N ALA A 128 -6.61 1.06 1.97
CA ALA A 128 -7.81 0.70 2.72
C ALA A 128 -7.79 1.29 4.15
N GLY A 129 -8.98 1.46 4.73
CA GLY A 129 -9.15 1.87 6.12
C GLY A 129 -10.47 2.60 6.35
N GLU A 130 -11.00 2.51 7.56
CA GLU A 130 -12.24 3.18 7.98
C GLU A 130 -11.92 4.38 8.87
N GLY A 131 -12.79 5.39 8.85
CA GLY A 131 -12.70 6.63 9.63
C GLY A 131 -11.57 7.55 9.13
N ASN A 132 -11.29 8.59 9.91
CA ASN A 132 -10.27 9.56 9.55
C ASN A 132 -8.90 8.92 9.32
N ARG A 133 -8.25 9.31 8.24
CA ARG A 133 -6.90 8.88 7.85
C ARG A 133 -5.97 10.09 7.81
N LEU A 134 -4.85 10.01 8.52
CA LEU A 134 -3.73 10.94 8.36
C LEU A 134 -2.83 10.45 7.23
N VAL A 135 -2.58 11.31 6.26
CA VAL A 135 -1.62 11.12 5.16
C VAL A 135 -0.44 12.06 5.36
N ILE A 136 0.77 11.53 5.22
CA ILE A 136 2.03 12.28 5.31
C ILE A 136 2.80 12.03 4.02
N ASP A 137 3.10 13.10 3.26
CA ASP A 137 3.96 13.02 2.08
C ASP A 137 5.15 13.95 2.23
N ILE A 138 6.35 13.39 2.40
CA ILE A 138 7.60 14.16 2.52
C ILE A 138 8.21 14.27 1.13
N GLY A 139 7.94 15.39 0.47
CA GLY A 139 8.53 15.75 -0.82
C GLY A 139 9.97 16.26 -0.72
N GLY A 140 10.47 16.79 -1.84
CA GLY A 140 11.83 17.38 -1.87
C GLY A 140 11.92 18.74 -1.18
N ALA A 141 10.93 19.60 -1.36
CA ALA A 141 10.91 20.96 -0.82
C ALA A 141 9.75 21.23 0.14
N SER A 142 8.69 20.44 0.07
CA SER A 142 7.51 20.55 0.94
C SER A 142 7.17 19.21 1.59
N THR A 143 6.30 19.27 2.59
CA THR A 143 5.66 18.11 3.21
C THR A 143 4.18 18.39 3.32
N GLU A 144 3.38 17.52 2.74
CA GLU A 144 1.93 17.58 2.77
C GLU A 144 1.41 16.73 3.92
N LEU A 145 0.54 17.33 4.74
CA LEU A 145 -0.22 16.68 5.80
C LEU A 145 -1.69 16.77 5.48
N VAL A 146 -2.41 15.65 5.50
CA VAL A 146 -3.85 15.66 5.22
C VAL A 146 -4.56 14.70 6.17
N ILE A 147 -5.63 15.16 6.81
CA ILE A 147 -6.64 14.27 7.41
C ILE A 147 -7.89 14.31 6.54
N GLY A 148 -8.41 13.14 6.23
CA GLY A 148 -9.68 13.00 5.53
C GLY A 148 -10.35 11.67 5.84
N GLU A 149 -11.54 11.51 5.32
CA GLU A 149 -12.34 10.30 5.46
C GLU A 149 -12.93 9.93 4.10
N HIS A 150 -12.91 8.64 3.76
CA HIS A 150 -13.25 8.15 2.42
C HIS A 150 -12.41 8.89 1.36
N SER A 151 -13.06 9.58 0.42
CA SER A 151 -12.42 10.39 -0.63
C SER A 151 -12.29 11.89 -0.28
N GLU A 152 -12.82 12.31 0.85
CA GLU A 152 -12.90 13.74 1.23
C GLU A 152 -11.76 14.14 2.16
N ALA A 153 -10.96 15.13 1.76
CA ALA A 153 -9.97 15.79 2.62
C ALA A 153 -10.68 16.79 3.54
N LYS A 154 -10.50 16.64 4.87
CA LYS A 154 -11.12 17.50 5.90
C LYS A 154 -10.19 18.59 6.41
N LEU A 155 -8.91 18.28 6.53
CA LEU A 155 -7.86 19.20 6.98
C LEU A 155 -6.61 18.89 6.15
N LEU A 156 -6.02 19.92 5.55
CA LEU A 156 -4.85 19.78 4.69
C LEU A 156 -3.91 20.97 4.83
N ASN A 157 -2.61 20.69 4.79
CA ASN A 157 -1.56 21.71 4.77
C ASN A 157 -0.38 21.23 3.93
N SER A 158 0.24 22.17 3.23
CA SER A 158 1.56 22.00 2.61
C SER A 158 2.57 22.85 3.40
N LEU A 159 3.54 22.19 4.00
CA LEU A 159 4.53 22.79 4.88
C LEU A 159 5.86 22.95 4.16
N HIS A 160 6.52 24.10 4.30
CA HIS A 160 7.83 24.38 3.70
C HIS A 160 8.96 23.62 4.40
N MET A 161 8.89 22.30 4.37
CA MET A 161 9.94 21.41 4.86
C MET A 161 9.95 20.16 3.98
N GLY A 162 11.07 19.87 3.34
CA GLY A 162 11.22 18.70 2.46
C GLY A 162 12.62 18.10 2.60
N CYS A 163 12.79 16.87 2.14
CA CYS A 163 14.05 16.14 2.36
C CYS A 163 15.27 16.78 1.67
N VAL A 164 15.09 17.50 0.56
CA VAL A 164 16.20 18.20 -0.11
C VAL A 164 16.51 19.52 0.58
N THR A 165 15.50 20.32 0.93
CA THR A 165 15.71 21.58 1.66
C THR A 165 16.30 21.34 3.04
N TRP A 166 15.85 20.32 3.78
CA TRP A 166 16.41 19.94 5.08
C TRP A 166 17.84 19.39 4.97
N LEU A 167 18.15 18.64 3.91
CA LEU A 167 19.52 18.21 3.63
C LEU A 167 20.45 19.43 3.52
N ASN A 168 20.09 20.40 2.68
CA ASN A 168 20.92 21.58 2.44
C ASN A 168 21.10 22.42 3.70
N ASN A 169 20.04 22.56 4.52
CA ASN A 169 20.05 23.43 5.69
C ASN A 169 20.74 22.80 6.92
N HIS A 170 20.67 21.46 7.08
CA HIS A 170 21.09 20.81 8.31
C HIS A 170 22.18 19.75 8.15
N PHE A 171 22.37 19.20 6.94
CA PHE A 171 23.32 18.12 6.64
C PHE A 171 24.20 18.42 5.43
N GLY A 172 24.28 19.68 4.99
CA GLY A 172 24.99 20.08 3.77
C GLY A 172 26.50 19.82 3.79
N ASP A 173 27.12 19.76 4.98
CA ASP A 173 28.52 19.38 5.20
C ASP A 173 28.75 17.88 5.26
N GLY A 174 27.67 17.08 5.20
CA GLY A 174 27.68 15.62 5.25
C GLY A 174 27.90 15.03 6.64
N GLU A 175 27.91 15.82 7.72
CA GLU A 175 28.04 15.34 9.09
C GLU A 175 26.72 14.70 9.57
N LEU A 176 26.80 13.49 10.13
CA LEU A 176 25.70 12.78 10.76
C LEU A 176 25.98 12.64 12.26
N SER A 177 25.71 13.69 13.04
CA SER A 177 25.86 13.69 14.49
C SER A 177 24.52 13.86 15.19
N GLU A 178 24.46 13.46 16.46
CA GLU A 178 23.29 13.67 17.32
C GLU A 178 22.84 15.15 17.31
N ALA A 179 23.80 16.07 17.42
CA ALA A 179 23.53 17.51 17.40
C ALA A 179 22.85 17.96 16.10
N ARG A 180 23.30 17.45 14.94
CA ARG A 180 22.71 17.78 13.64
C ARG A 180 21.27 17.26 13.52
N PHE A 181 21.03 16.01 13.93
CA PHE A 181 19.68 15.46 13.94
C PHE A 181 18.76 16.24 14.88
N GLN A 182 19.18 16.56 16.10
CA GLN A 182 18.37 17.32 17.04
C GLN A 182 18.05 18.73 16.53
N GLN A 183 18.99 19.41 15.87
CA GLN A 183 18.74 20.71 15.22
C GLN A 183 17.70 20.58 14.09
N ALA A 184 17.84 19.57 13.22
CA ALA A 184 16.93 19.33 12.13
C ALA A 184 15.50 18.98 12.63
N ILE A 185 15.40 18.15 13.68
CA ILE A 185 14.13 17.78 14.32
C ILE A 185 13.48 19.02 14.98
N ALA A 186 14.25 19.83 15.71
CA ALA A 186 13.73 21.03 16.37
C ALA A 186 13.20 22.05 15.34
N ALA A 187 13.93 22.26 14.24
CA ALA A 187 13.48 23.13 13.15
C ALA A 187 12.16 22.62 12.52
N ALA A 188 12.02 21.31 12.30
CA ALA A 188 10.80 20.74 11.77
C ALA A 188 9.62 20.88 12.75
N LYS A 189 9.84 20.68 14.06
CA LYS A 189 8.81 20.90 15.09
C LYS A 189 8.29 22.33 15.07
N THR A 190 9.16 23.33 14.93
CA THR A 190 8.76 24.76 14.85
C THR A 190 7.81 25.00 13.65
N VAL A 191 8.03 24.32 12.52
CA VAL A 191 7.11 24.40 11.38
C VAL A 191 5.78 23.73 11.69
N LEU A 192 5.81 22.58 12.36
CA LEU A 192 4.63 21.77 12.69
C LEU A 192 3.75 22.39 13.78
N GLU A 193 4.31 23.14 14.72
CA GLU A 193 3.57 23.77 15.83
C GLU A 193 2.39 24.60 15.35
N LYS A 194 2.49 25.20 14.18
CA LYS A 194 1.45 26.06 13.60
C LYS A 194 0.16 25.32 13.25
N VAL A 195 0.23 24.02 13.02
CA VAL A 195 -0.90 23.19 12.56
C VAL A 195 -1.19 22.01 13.50
N ALA A 196 -0.29 21.68 14.40
CA ALA A 196 -0.34 20.46 15.21
C ALA A 196 -1.59 20.32 16.08
N GLU A 197 -2.12 21.43 16.60
CA GLU A 197 -3.30 21.43 17.47
C GLU A 197 -4.54 20.99 16.70
N ASP A 198 -4.75 21.52 15.50
CA ASP A 198 -5.90 21.19 14.65
C ASP A 198 -5.88 19.71 14.25
N TYR A 199 -4.69 19.18 13.90
CA TYR A 199 -4.53 17.77 13.56
C TYR A 199 -4.83 16.86 14.74
N ARG A 200 -4.31 17.16 15.93
CA ARG A 200 -4.59 16.38 17.15
C ARG A 200 -6.05 16.46 17.56
N ALA A 201 -6.68 17.63 17.44
CA ALA A 201 -8.09 17.83 17.78
C ALA A 201 -9.01 17.04 16.85
N LEU A 202 -8.75 17.05 15.53
CA LEU A 202 -9.53 16.27 14.57
C LEU A 202 -9.29 14.76 14.72
N GLY A 203 -8.07 14.35 14.99
CA GLY A 203 -7.68 12.96 15.21
C GLY A 203 -7.82 12.06 13.99
N TRP A 204 -7.22 10.89 14.05
CA TRP A 204 -7.24 9.88 12.99
C TRP A 204 -7.24 8.46 13.55
N ARG A 205 -7.75 7.53 12.76
CA ARG A 205 -7.76 6.10 13.08
C ARG A 205 -6.63 5.33 12.43
N THR A 206 -6.18 5.81 11.26
CA THR A 206 -5.07 5.22 10.51
C THR A 206 -4.10 6.31 10.08
N CYS A 207 -2.80 6.03 10.06
CA CYS A 207 -1.77 6.90 9.53
C CYS A 207 -1.03 6.16 8.42
N VAL A 208 -0.87 6.83 7.27
CA VAL A 208 -0.12 6.32 6.12
C VAL A 208 0.86 7.38 5.62
N GLY A 209 2.01 6.93 5.20
CA GLY A 209 3.01 7.79 4.60
C GLY A 209 3.16 7.49 3.11
N ALA A 210 3.21 8.53 2.30
CA ALA A 210 3.54 8.47 0.90
C ALA A 210 4.99 8.88 0.67
N SER A 211 5.43 8.95 -0.56
CA SER A 211 6.77 9.38 -0.96
C SER A 211 7.93 8.43 -0.70
N GLY A 212 9.06 8.86 -1.23
CA GLY A 212 10.25 8.04 -1.23
C GLY A 212 10.95 7.90 0.12
N THR A 213 10.71 8.77 1.08
CA THR A 213 11.24 8.63 2.45
C THR A 213 10.59 7.45 3.14
N VAL A 214 9.27 7.35 3.08
CA VAL A 214 8.52 6.25 3.70
C VAL A 214 8.75 4.93 2.98
N GLN A 215 8.87 4.96 1.65
CA GLN A 215 9.24 3.79 0.86
C GLN A 215 10.62 3.24 1.27
N ALA A 216 11.63 4.11 1.42
CA ALA A 216 12.96 3.70 1.88
C ALA A 216 12.93 3.08 3.28
N LEU A 217 12.13 3.63 4.21
CA LEU A 217 11.94 3.05 5.53
C LEU A 217 11.33 1.64 5.46
N GLN A 218 10.34 1.43 4.61
CA GLN A 218 9.74 0.11 4.43
C GLN A 218 10.75 -0.90 3.86
N GLU A 219 11.54 -0.50 2.85
CA GLU A 219 12.58 -1.34 2.24
C GLU A 219 13.63 -1.75 3.28
N ILE A 220 14.09 -0.82 4.13
CA ILE A 220 15.01 -1.09 5.24
C ILE A 220 14.38 -2.08 6.24
N MET A 221 13.14 -1.83 6.66
CA MET A 221 12.47 -2.70 7.63
C MET A 221 12.26 -4.12 7.11
N LEU A 222 11.91 -4.26 5.83
CA LEU A 222 11.78 -5.58 5.19
C LEU A 222 13.13 -6.30 5.10
N ALA A 223 14.21 -5.60 4.69
CA ALA A 223 15.55 -6.16 4.62
C ALA A 223 16.03 -6.64 6.00
N GLN A 224 15.75 -5.87 7.06
CA GLN A 224 16.11 -6.21 8.44
C GLN A 224 15.12 -7.20 9.11
N GLY A 225 14.17 -7.76 8.38
CA GLY A 225 13.20 -8.73 8.91
C GLY A 225 12.21 -8.14 9.92
N LYS A 226 12.03 -6.82 9.95
CA LYS A 226 11.11 -6.11 10.86
C LYS A 226 9.72 -5.99 10.24
N SER A 227 8.72 -5.74 11.11
CA SER A 227 7.35 -5.51 10.63
C SER A 227 7.25 -4.22 9.81
N GLU A 228 6.35 -4.18 8.82
CA GLU A 228 6.12 -3.02 7.95
C GLU A 228 5.59 -1.76 8.66
N ARG A 229 5.21 -1.87 9.94
CA ARG A 229 4.75 -0.74 10.73
C ARG A 229 5.92 0.14 11.17
N VAL A 230 5.88 1.39 10.76
CA VAL A 230 6.79 2.45 11.21
C VAL A 230 6.31 2.95 12.57
N THR A 231 7.20 2.99 13.56
CA THR A 231 6.94 3.52 14.91
C THR A 231 8.09 4.41 15.33
N LEU A 232 7.85 5.33 16.27
CA LEU A 232 8.90 6.24 16.75
C LEU A 232 10.16 5.52 17.24
N PRO A 233 10.08 4.44 18.05
CA PRO A 233 11.30 3.71 18.46
C PRO A 233 12.11 3.17 17.28
N LYS A 234 11.47 2.71 16.22
CA LYS A 234 12.18 2.24 15.01
C LYS A 234 12.85 3.39 14.24
N LEU A 235 12.20 4.54 14.16
CA LEU A 235 12.81 5.74 13.55
C LEU A 235 14.02 6.19 14.34
N GLN A 236 13.95 6.21 15.67
CA GLN A 236 15.05 6.54 16.56
C GLN A 236 16.21 5.52 16.46
N GLU A 237 15.89 4.24 16.33
CA GLU A 237 16.91 3.19 16.08
C GLU A 237 17.66 3.46 14.76
N LEU A 238 16.93 3.78 13.67
CA LEU A 238 17.55 4.10 12.37
C LEU A 238 18.37 5.40 12.42
N MET A 239 17.92 6.39 13.20
CA MET A 239 18.71 7.59 13.47
C MET A 239 20.03 7.25 14.17
N GLY A 240 19.99 6.39 15.19
CA GLY A 240 21.20 5.91 15.87
C GLY A 240 22.15 5.18 14.93
N GLN A 241 21.64 4.34 14.03
CA GLN A 241 22.46 3.69 13.00
C GLN A 241 23.09 4.69 12.04
N ALA A 242 22.38 5.73 11.62
CA ALA A 242 22.91 6.78 10.77
C ALA A 242 24.00 7.61 11.49
N ILE A 243 23.78 7.95 12.76
CA ILE A 243 24.77 8.65 13.60
C ILE A 243 26.04 7.81 13.76
N ALA A 244 25.92 6.49 13.94
CA ALA A 244 27.07 5.58 14.05
C ALA A 244 27.94 5.58 12.79
N CYS A 245 27.39 5.86 11.60
CA CYS A 245 28.17 6.04 10.37
C CYS A 245 28.95 7.36 10.36
N GLY A 246 28.51 8.37 11.11
CA GLY A 246 29.16 9.67 11.33
C GLY A 246 29.15 10.62 10.14
N ARG A 247 29.08 10.10 8.91
CA ARG A 247 29.09 10.89 7.68
C ARG A 247 28.18 10.32 6.61
N LEU A 248 27.62 11.23 5.80
CA LEU A 248 26.70 10.90 4.71
C LEU A 248 27.34 10.01 3.62
N ASP A 249 28.61 10.25 3.30
CA ASP A 249 29.38 9.46 2.34
C ASP A 249 29.74 8.05 2.85
N ARG A 250 29.57 7.79 4.14
CA ARG A 250 29.79 6.49 4.80
C ARG A 250 28.50 5.81 5.21
N LEU A 251 27.35 6.44 4.92
CA LEU A 251 26.05 5.91 5.33
C LEU A 251 25.77 4.58 4.66
N GLN A 252 25.64 3.53 5.46
CA GLN A 252 25.29 2.18 5.04
C GLN A 252 24.19 1.65 5.95
N LEU A 253 23.00 1.47 5.40
CA LEU A 253 21.86 0.86 6.07
C LEU A 253 21.35 -0.28 5.18
N GLU A 254 21.23 -1.46 5.75
CA GLU A 254 20.71 -2.63 5.04
C GLU A 254 19.29 -2.34 4.49
N GLY A 255 19.11 -2.51 3.19
CA GLY A 255 17.84 -2.23 2.50
C GLY A 255 17.70 -0.80 1.99
N LEU A 256 18.61 0.13 2.31
CA LEU A 256 18.54 1.50 1.78
C LEU A 256 19.15 1.55 0.37
N ALA A 257 18.32 1.89 -0.61
CA ALA A 257 18.76 2.07 -1.99
C ALA A 257 19.77 3.22 -2.13
N ALA A 258 20.84 3.01 -2.92
CA ALA A 258 21.92 3.97 -3.13
C ALA A 258 21.43 5.37 -3.57
N GLU A 259 20.35 5.41 -4.32
CA GLU A 259 19.75 6.66 -4.79
C GLU A 259 19.08 7.49 -3.69
N ARG A 260 18.81 6.90 -2.51
CA ARG A 260 18.18 7.55 -1.37
C ARG A 260 19.16 7.98 -0.28
N LEU A 261 20.38 7.46 -0.28
CA LEU A 261 21.39 7.70 0.75
C LEU A 261 21.49 9.19 1.13
N THR A 262 21.56 10.06 0.12
CA THR A 262 21.79 11.49 0.34
C THR A 262 20.67 12.19 1.10
N VAL A 263 19.41 11.87 0.79
CA VAL A 263 18.23 12.57 1.36
C VAL A 263 17.56 11.81 2.51
N PHE A 264 18.04 10.60 2.82
CA PHE A 264 17.42 9.76 3.86
C PHE A 264 17.52 10.37 5.26
N PRO A 265 18.68 10.88 5.75
CA PRO A 265 18.79 11.44 7.09
C PRO A 265 17.88 12.63 7.31
N SER A 266 17.77 13.52 6.33
CA SER A 266 16.90 14.71 6.40
C SER A 266 15.41 14.32 6.41
N GLY A 267 14.99 13.38 5.56
CA GLY A 267 13.63 12.87 5.57
C GLY A 267 13.29 12.13 6.88
N LEU A 268 14.25 11.39 7.44
CA LEU A 268 14.11 10.72 8.74
C LEU A 268 13.91 11.73 9.87
N ALA A 269 14.70 12.82 9.90
CA ALA A 269 14.58 13.88 10.91
C ALA A 269 13.19 14.56 10.86
N ILE A 270 12.71 14.89 9.65
CA ILE A 270 11.36 15.45 9.45
C ILE A 270 10.30 14.47 9.98
N LEU A 271 10.41 13.20 9.64
CA LEU A 271 9.42 12.21 10.06
C LEU A 271 9.41 11.97 11.57
N ILE A 272 10.58 11.95 12.22
CA ILE A 272 10.68 11.89 13.69
C ILE A 272 9.96 13.09 14.32
N ALA A 273 10.20 14.31 13.82
CA ALA A 273 9.52 15.50 14.31
C ALA A 273 8.00 15.40 14.17
N ILE A 274 7.49 14.89 13.04
CA ILE A 274 6.05 14.67 12.80
C ILE A 274 5.49 13.65 13.81
N PHE A 275 6.16 12.51 14.02
CA PHE A 275 5.74 11.50 14.97
C PHE A 275 5.65 12.02 16.40
N GLU A 276 6.65 12.77 16.84
CA GLU A 276 6.71 13.34 18.19
C GLU A 276 5.68 14.46 18.38
N THR A 277 5.53 15.35 17.37
CA THR A 277 4.62 16.50 17.49
C THR A 277 3.16 16.07 17.43
N LEU A 278 2.82 15.13 16.58
CA LEU A 278 1.44 14.67 16.38
C LEU A 278 1.07 13.45 17.25
N ASN A 279 2.00 12.92 18.05
CA ASN A 279 1.82 11.70 18.85
C ASN A 279 1.36 10.49 18.03
N ILE A 280 2.03 10.24 16.89
CA ILE A 280 1.68 9.13 15.99
C ILE A 280 2.10 7.79 16.61
N GLU A 281 1.16 6.89 16.81
CA GLU A 281 1.44 5.55 17.34
C GLU A 281 2.15 4.67 16.31
N SER A 282 1.62 4.64 15.09
CA SER A 282 2.22 3.87 13.99
C SER A 282 1.74 4.35 12.62
N MET A 283 2.58 4.13 11.61
CA MET A 283 2.32 4.47 10.21
C MET A 283 2.63 3.28 9.31
N THR A 284 1.94 3.17 8.17
CA THR A 284 2.23 2.22 7.09
C THR A 284 2.45 2.96 5.77
N LEU A 285 3.04 2.29 4.77
CA LEU A 285 3.20 2.88 3.45
C LEU A 285 1.84 3.00 2.75
N ALA A 286 1.60 4.14 2.09
CA ALA A 286 0.46 4.34 1.21
C ALA A 286 0.63 3.57 -0.11
N GLY A 287 -0.48 3.16 -0.71
CA GLY A 287 -0.48 2.45 -1.99
C GLY A 287 -0.26 3.34 -3.21
N GLY A 288 -0.50 4.65 -3.08
CA GLY A 288 -0.33 5.67 -4.10
C GLY A 288 -0.15 7.05 -3.50
N ALA A 289 0.03 8.05 -4.33
CA ALA A 289 0.24 9.45 -3.96
C ALA A 289 -0.28 10.39 -5.07
N LEU A 290 0.42 11.51 -5.33
CA LEU A 290 0.05 12.55 -6.28
C LEU A 290 -0.34 12.00 -7.66
N ARG A 291 0.48 11.14 -8.26
CA ARG A 291 0.23 10.62 -9.63
C ARG A 291 -1.02 9.77 -9.73
N GLU A 292 -1.25 8.93 -8.74
CA GLU A 292 -2.45 8.13 -8.66
C GLU A 292 -3.68 9.05 -8.49
N GLY A 293 -3.59 10.11 -7.67
CA GLY A 293 -4.63 11.13 -7.54
C GLY A 293 -4.95 11.86 -8.85
N LEU A 294 -3.91 12.26 -9.60
CA LEU A 294 -4.08 12.87 -10.93
C LEU A 294 -4.83 11.95 -11.90
N ILE A 295 -4.47 10.66 -11.92
CA ILE A 295 -5.16 9.67 -12.77
C ILE A 295 -6.62 9.51 -12.35
N TYR A 296 -6.91 9.39 -11.06
CA TYR A 296 -8.30 9.26 -10.59
C TYR A 296 -9.12 10.51 -10.86
N GLY A 297 -8.50 11.70 -10.79
CA GLY A 297 -9.13 12.95 -11.19
C GLY A 297 -9.55 12.96 -12.67
N LEU A 298 -8.73 12.38 -13.57
CA LEU A 298 -9.07 12.23 -15.00
C LEU A 298 -10.24 11.27 -15.25
N LEU A 299 -10.40 10.26 -14.40
CA LEU A 299 -11.47 9.26 -14.57
C LEU A 299 -12.84 9.76 -14.08
N GLY A 300 -12.91 10.83 -13.29
CA GLY A 300 -14.16 11.39 -12.79
C GLY A 300 -15.00 10.46 -11.90
N ASN A 301 -14.42 9.37 -11.43
CA ASN A 301 -15.13 8.34 -10.71
C ASN A 301 -15.11 8.62 -9.20
N ASN A 302 -16.23 9.08 -8.66
CA ASN A 302 -16.50 9.09 -7.22
C ASN A 302 -17.08 7.72 -6.81
N HIS A 303 -16.24 6.84 -6.26
CA HIS A 303 -16.71 5.59 -5.68
C HIS A 303 -16.37 5.51 -4.19
N ASP A 304 -17.39 5.42 -3.35
CA ASP A 304 -17.29 5.24 -1.88
C ASP A 304 -16.91 3.80 -1.45
N CYS A 305 -16.34 2.99 -2.34
CA CYS A 305 -15.99 1.60 -2.04
C CYS A 305 -14.54 1.46 -1.53
N ASP A 306 -14.32 0.54 -0.59
CA ASP A 306 -12.97 0.16 -0.13
C ASP A 306 -12.07 -0.26 -1.31
N ALA A 307 -10.84 0.23 -1.33
CA ALA A 307 -9.87 -0.08 -2.40
C ALA A 307 -9.65 -1.59 -2.61
N ARG A 308 -9.75 -2.38 -1.53
CA ARG A 308 -9.62 -3.85 -1.59
C ARG A 308 -10.83 -4.51 -2.25
N ASP A 309 -12.04 -3.99 -2.02
CA ASP A 309 -13.24 -4.49 -2.66
C ASP A 309 -13.19 -4.25 -4.16
N ARG A 310 -12.79 -3.04 -4.59
CA ARG A 310 -12.56 -2.75 -6.02
C ARG A 310 -11.53 -3.69 -6.65
N THR A 311 -10.42 -3.93 -5.95
CA THR A 311 -9.38 -4.85 -6.41
C THR A 311 -9.92 -6.28 -6.53
N ALA A 312 -10.66 -6.76 -5.54
CA ALA A 312 -11.25 -8.09 -5.57
C ALA A 312 -12.28 -8.24 -6.70
N ASP A 313 -13.20 -7.28 -6.85
CA ASP A 313 -14.20 -7.28 -7.94
C ASP A 313 -13.55 -7.24 -9.33
N SER A 314 -12.50 -6.43 -9.50
CA SER A 314 -11.70 -6.40 -10.73
C SER A 314 -11.06 -7.75 -11.04
N LEU A 315 -10.49 -8.43 -10.03
CA LEU A 315 -9.88 -9.75 -10.20
C LEU A 315 -10.93 -10.81 -10.51
N ILE A 316 -12.08 -10.81 -9.82
CA ILE A 316 -13.21 -11.70 -10.10
C ILE A 316 -13.64 -11.54 -11.55
N SER A 317 -13.84 -10.31 -12.01
CA SER A 317 -14.24 -10.03 -13.39
C SER A 317 -13.16 -10.42 -14.41
N ARG A 318 -11.90 -10.04 -14.17
CA ARG A 318 -10.77 -10.28 -15.06
C ARG A 318 -10.47 -11.76 -15.27
N TYR A 319 -10.55 -12.56 -14.20
CA TYR A 319 -10.29 -13.98 -14.22
C TYR A 319 -11.56 -14.82 -14.37
N GLN A 320 -12.72 -14.17 -14.58
CA GLN A 320 -14.02 -14.80 -14.79
C GLN A 320 -14.37 -15.83 -13.70
N LEU A 321 -14.15 -15.45 -12.44
CA LEU A 321 -14.47 -16.33 -11.30
C LEU A 321 -15.98 -16.43 -11.12
N ASP A 322 -16.43 -17.57 -10.60
CA ASP A 322 -17.83 -17.78 -10.20
C ASP A 322 -18.13 -16.93 -8.96
N LYS A 323 -18.65 -15.70 -9.20
CA LYS A 323 -18.90 -14.71 -8.14
C LYS A 323 -19.87 -15.23 -7.08
N GLU A 324 -20.95 -15.91 -7.48
CA GLU A 324 -21.93 -16.42 -6.53
C GLU A 324 -21.34 -17.52 -5.63
N HIS A 325 -20.50 -18.37 -6.19
CA HIS A 325 -19.77 -19.37 -5.42
C HIS A 325 -18.75 -18.74 -4.48
N ALA A 326 -17.96 -17.80 -4.97
CA ALA A 326 -16.98 -17.08 -4.19
C ALA A 326 -17.61 -16.33 -3.00
N GLU A 327 -18.76 -15.70 -3.20
CA GLU A 327 -19.53 -15.03 -2.14
C GLU A 327 -20.04 -16.01 -1.10
N ARG A 328 -20.51 -17.18 -1.51
CA ARG A 328 -20.95 -18.25 -0.59
C ARG A 328 -19.81 -18.75 0.28
N VAL A 329 -18.62 -18.97 -0.32
CA VAL A 329 -17.42 -19.37 0.44
C VAL A 329 -17.01 -18.27 1.40
N ARG A 330 -17.04 -17.00 0.97
CA ARG A 330 -16.78 -15.84 1.81
C ARG A 330 -17.70 -15.79 3.04
N ASP A 331 -18.99 -15.94 2.84
CA ASP A 331 -19.98 -15.84 3.91
C ASP A 331 -19.81 -16.99 4.91
N THR A 332 -19.59 -18.21 4.42
CA THR A 332 -19.29 -19.37 5.26
C THR A 332 -17.99 -19.20 6.04
N ALA A 333 -16.93 -18.70 5.41
CA ALA A 333 -15.66 -18.44 6.09
C ALA A 333 -15.77 -17.33 7.15
N VAL A 334 -16.55 -16.27 6.86
CA VAL A 334 -16.82 -15.19 7.82
C VAL A 334 -17.66 -15.66 9.00
N GLU A 335 -18.66 -16.50 8.76
CA GLU A 335 -19.45 -17.14 9.82
C GLU A 335 -18.56 -18.00 10.73
N ALA A 336 -17.75 -18.88 10.13
CA ALA A 336 -16.77 -19.69 10.85
C ALA A 336 -15.77 -18.85 11.66
N PHE A 337 -15.28 -17.76 11.06
CA PHE A 337 -14.42 -16.81 11.76
C PHE A 337 -15.10 -16.21 13.00
N ASN A 338 -16.35 -15.76 12.85
CA ASN A 338 -17.10 -15.14 13.94
C ASN A 338 -17.33 -16.11 15.12
N GLN A 339 -17.61 -17.39 14.84
CA GLN A 339 -17.77 -18.42 15.84
C GLN A 339 -16.45 -18.68 16.61
N LEU A 340 -15.32 -18.71 15.93
CA LEU A 340 -14.00 -19.03 16.49
C LEU A 340 -13.24 -17.83 17.05
N GLN A 341 -13.65 -16.61 16.71
CA GLN A 341 -12.95 -15.38 17.06
C GLN A 341 -12.75 -15.21 18.57
N PRO A 342 -13.73 -15.48 19.46
CA PRO A 342 -13.54 -15.31 20.89
C PRO A 342 -12.50 -16.29 21.46
N ALA A 343 -12.58 -17.57 21.11
CA ALA A 343 -11.70 -18.62 21.62
C ALA A 343 -10.25 -18.46 21.10
N TRP A 344 -10.10 -18.16 19.84
CA TRP A 344 -8.79 -18.01 19.21
C TRP A 344 -8.24 -16.59 19.23
N ARG A 345 -8.99 -15.61 19.73
CA ARG A 345 -8.63 -14.19 19.76
C ARG A 345 -8.17 -13.70 18.39
N LEU A 346 -8.90 -14.09 17.33
CA LEU A 346 -8.55 -13.74 15.97
C LEU A 346 -8.65 -12.22 15.73
N SER A 347 -7.71 -11.69 14.97
CA SER A 347 -7.68 -10.27 14.64
C SER A 347 -8.83 -9.88 13.72
N LYS A 348 -9.81 -9.13 14.23
CA LYS A 348 -10.91 -8.55 13.43
C LYS A 348 -10.40 -7.53 12.42
N ARG A 349 -9.35 -6.79 12.77
CA ARG A 349 -8.79 -5.70 11.94
C ARG A 349 -7.92 -6.22 10.81
N TYR A 350 -7.11 -7.25 11.06
CA TYR A 350 -6.10 -7.72 10.10
C TYR A 350 -6.40 -9.10 9.53
N GLY A 351 -6.92 -10.01 10.32
CA GLY A 351 -7.18 -11.40 9.92
C GLY A 351 -8.49 -11.57 9.15
N ARG A 352 -9.59 -11.03 9.70
CA ARG A 352 -10.93 -11.17 9.09
C ARG A 352 -11.01 -10.64 7.65
N PRO A 353 -10.49 -9.44 7.33
CA PRO A 353 -10.54 -8.95 5.95
C PRO A 353 -9.79 -9.85 4.98
N ILE A 354 -8.59 -10.31 5.35
CA ILE A 354 -7.77 -11.13 4.44
C ILE A 354 -8.39 -12.52 4.22
N LEU A 355 -8.98 -13.12 5.25
CA LEU A 355 -9.78 -14.35 5.10
C LEU A 355 -10.93 -14.16 4.10
N ARG A 356 -11.66 -13.03 4.20
CA ARG A 356 -12.75 -12.68 3.28
C ARG A 356 -12.27 -12.62 1.83
N TYR A 357 -11.14 -11.99 1.56
CA TYR A 357 -10.58 -11.91 0.21
C TYR A 357 -9.97 -13.23 -0.25
N ALA A 358 -9.39 -14.03 0.65
CA ALA A 358 -8.94 -15.38 0.31
C ALA A 358 -10.12 -16.26 -0.15
N ALA A 359 -11.25 -16.16 0.53
CA ALA A 359 -12.47 -16.86 0.14
C ALA A 359 -13.03 -16.37 -1.20
N LEU A 360 -13.01 -15.06 -1.48
CA LEU A 360 -13.45 -14.51 -2.77
C LEU A 360 -12.56 -14.92 -3.94
N LEU A 361 -11.26 -15.06 -3.73
CA LEU A 361 -10.27 -15.29 -4.78
C LEU A 361 -9.74 -16.72 -4.83
N HIS A 362 -10.35 -17.67 -4.09
CA HIS A 362 -9.82 -19.02 -3.94
C HIS A 362 -9.69 -19.80 -5.27
N GLU A 363 -10.49 -19.46 -6.28
CA GLU A 363 -10.44 -20.08 -7.59
C GLU A 363 -9.53 -19.39 -8.62
N ILE A 364 -8.87 -18.29 -8.25
CA ILE A 364 -8.10 -17.49 -9.21
C ILE A 364 -7.00 -18.29 -9.93
N GLY A 365 -6.47 -19.33 -9.32
CA GLY A 365 -5.46 -20.20 -9.92
C GLY A 365 -6.01 -21.19 -10.95
N LEU A 366 -7.33 -21.40 -11.00
CA LEU A 366 -7.97 -22.29 -12.00
C LEU A 366 -7.83 -21.75 -13.42
N CYS A 367 -7.60 -20.45 -13.60
CA CYS A 367 -7.37 -19.87 -14.92
C CYS A 367 -6.10 -20.39 -15.60
N ILE A 368 -5.18 -21.01 -14.84
CA ILE A 368 -3.93 -21.59 -15.36
C ILE A 368 -4.08 -23.12 -15.43
N GLU A 369 -4.30 -23.79 -14.29
CA GLU A 369 -4.39 -25.25 -14.21
C GLU A 369 -5.09 -25.69 -12.92
N TYR A 370 -5.93 -26.74 -13.01
CA TYR A 370 -6.65 -27.30 -11.85
C TYR A 370 -5.71 -27.94 -10.82
N LYS A 371 -4.76 -28.80 -11.28
CA LYS A 371 -3.94 -29.63 -10.39
C LYS A 371 -3.09 -28.80 -9.42
N LYS A 372 -2.55 -27.68 -9.89
CA LYS A 372 -1.71 -26.76 -9.12
C LYS A 372 -2.40 -25.42 -8.84
N ALA A 373 -3.73 -25.38 -8.85
CA ALA A 373 -4.46 -24.14 -8.67
C ALA A 373 -4.06 -23.35 -7.40
N PRO A 374 -3.81 -23.95 -6.22
CA PRO A 374 -3.30 -23.22 -5.06
C PRO A 374 -1.98 -22.51 -5.30
N GLN A 375 -1.02 -23.18 -5.96
CA GLN A 375 0.27 -22.61 -6.32
C GLN A 375 0.13 -21.46 -7.33
N HIS A 376 -0.74 -21.65 -8.32
CA HIS A 376 -1.02 -20.61 -9.30
C HIS A 376 -1.76 -19.41 -8.69
N ALA A 377 -2.69 -19.64 -7.76
CA ALA A 377 -3.35 -18.58 -7.02
C ALA A 377 -2.34 -17.74 -6.23
N ALA A 378 -1.45 -18.37 -5.48
CA ALA A 378 -0.38 -17.71 -4.75
C ALA A 378 0.54 -16.92 -5.70
N TYR A 379 0.99 -17.53 -6.79
CA TYR A 379 1.83 -16.88 -7.79
C TYR A 379 1.17 -15.64 -8.40
N ILE A 380 -0.11 -15.73 -8.78
CA ILE A 380 -0.85 -14.60 -9.32
C ILE A 380 -0.89 -13.46 -8.30
N ILE A 381 -1.30 -13.76 -7.06
CA ILE A 381 -1.38 -12.74 -6.00
C ILE A 381 -0.02 -12.10 -5.74
N ASP A 382 1.07 -12.86 -5.68
CA ASP A 382 2.41 -12.34 -5.42
C ASP A 382 2.95 -11.43 -6.54
N ASN A 383 2.46 -11.58 -7.78
CA ASN A 383 3.00 -10.91 -8.97
C ASN A 383 2.06 -9.87 -9.61
N ILE A 384 0.90 -9.58 -9.03
CA ILE A 384 0.00 -8.53 -9.53
C ILE A 384 -0.03 -7.32 -8.59
N ASP A 385 -0.38 -6.16 -9.15
CA ASP A 385 -0.70 -4.98 -8.33
C ASP A 385 -2.02 -5.21 -7.59
N MET A 386 -2.02 -4.96 -6.29
CA MET A 386 -3.19 -5.12 -5.42
C MET A 386 -3.45 -3.84 -4.61
N PRO A 387 -4.00 -2.79 -5.23
CA PRO A 387 -4.40 -1.58 -4.52
C PRO A 387 -5.28 -1.89 -3.31
N GLY A 388 -5.02 -1.21 -2.21
CA GLY A 388 -5.72 -1.44 -0.94
C GLY A 388 -5.06 -2.48 -0.02
N PHE A 389 -4.18 -3.34 -0.53
CA PHE A 389 -3.47 -4.32 0.27
C PHE A 389 -2.04 -3.87 0.57
N THR A 390 -1.64 -3.95 1.83
CA THR A 390 -0.23 -3.78 2.19
C THR A 390 0.58 -5.02 1.76
N PRO A 391 1.91 -4.91 1.61
CA PRO A 391 2.76 -6.06 1.30
C PRO A 391 2.58 -7.25 2.26
N ALA A 392 2.43 -6.98 3.56
CA ALA A 392 2.17 -8.03 4.55
C ALA A 392 0.78 -8.67 4.40
N GLN A 393 -0.24 -7.89 4.05
CA GLN A 393 -1.58 -8.41 3.75
C GLN A 393 -1.59 -9.26 2.47
N LYS A 394 -0.91 -8.79 1.43
CA LYS A 394 -0.74 -9.52 0.17
C LYS A 394 -0.03 -10.86 0.40
N LYS A 395 1.04 -10.86 1.19
CA LYS A 395 1.76 -12.09 1.59
C LYS A 395 0.88 -13.07 2.36
N LEU A 396 0.06 -12.58 3.30
CA LEU A 396 -0.89 -13.44 4.04
C LEU A 396 -1.96 -14.01 3.10
N LEU A 397 -2.51 -13.19 2.21
CA LEU A 397 -3.49 -13.63 1.21
C LEU A 397 -2.92 -14.75 0.32
N SER A 398 -1.72 -14.55 -0.21
CA SER A 398 -0.99 -15.54 -1.00
C SER A 398 -0.79 -16.85 -0.22
N ALA A 399 -0.35 -16.77 1.05
CA ALA A 399 -0.15 -17.94 1.90
C ALA A 399 -1.45 -18.70 2.20
N LEU A 400 -2.57 -17.99 2.42
CA LEU A 400 -3.88 -18.62 2.62
C LEU A 400 -4.34 -19.37 1.37
N LEU A 401 -4.20 -18.75 0.19
CA LEU A 401 -4.55 -19.36 -1.09
C LEU A 401 -3.64 -20.55 -1.44
N PHE A 402 -2.36 -20.47 -1.10
CA PHE A 402 -1.43 -21.58 -1.26
C PHE A 402 -1.83 -22.81 -0.42
N ASN A 403 -2.33 -22.57 0.79
CA ASN A 403 -2.69 -23.59 1.75
C ASN A 403 -4.18 -23.98 1.76
N GLN A 404 -4.94 -23.58 0.75
CA GLN A 404 -6.40 -23.79 0.72
C GLN A 404 -6.84 -25.25 0.53
N ARG A 405 -5.95 -26.12 0.08
CA ARG A 405 -6.19 -27.58 -0.04
C ARG A 405 -4.85 -28.34 0.03
N ASP A 406 -4.89 -29.65 -0.05
CA ASP A 406 -3.74 -30.56 -0.01
C ASP A 406 -2.96 -30.47 1.33
N GLU A 407 -1.70 -30.85 1.37
CA GLU A 407 -0.87 -30.79 2.58
C GLU A 407 -0.50 -29.34 2.94
N PHE A 408 -0.48 -29.04 4.24
CA PHE A 408 -0.09 -27.72 4.73
C PHE A 408 1.38 -27.43 4.45
N LYS A 409 1.68 -26.20 4.05
CA LYS A 409 3.03 -25.62 3.93
C LYS A 409 3.23 -24.60 5.04
N LEU A 410 3.51 -25.08 6.24
CA LEU A 410 3.58 -24.29 7.47
C LEU A 410 4.59 -23.14 7.37
N ASP A 411 5.73 -23.36 6.71
CA ASP A 411 6.76 -22.35 6.47
C ASP A 411 6.23 -21.07 5.83
N THR A 412 5.22 -21.19 4.97
CA THR A 412 4.55 -20.04 4.34
C THR A 412 3.59 -19.32 5.28
N LEU A 413 3.00 -20.00 6.26
CA LEU A 413 2.04 -19.46 7.22
C LEU A 413 2.72 -18.88 8.47
N GLU A 414 3.85 -19.44 8.89
CA GLU A 414 4.54 -19.04 10.12
C GLU A 414 5.20 -17.68 10.03
N LYS A 415 5.74 -17.30 8.86
CA LYS A 415 6.50 -16.06 8.63
C LYS A 415 5.62 -14.95 8.07
N GLN A 416 4.64 -14.50 8.84
CA GLN A 416 3.69 -13.46 8.44
C GLN A 416 3.93 -12.14 9.17
N GLY A 417 3.69 -11.02 8.46
CA GLY A 417 3.80 -9.66 9.01
C GLY A 417 2.45 -9.03 9.40
N ALA A 418 1.34 -9.45 8.76
CA ALA A 418 0.02 -8.89 9.02
C ALA A 418 -0.64 -9.46 10.29
N VAL A 419 -0.40 -10.74 10.57
CA VAL A 419 -0.86 -11.47 11.78
C VAL A 419 0.26 -12.38 12.26
N THR A 420 0.13 -12.96 13.46
CA THR A 420 1.09 -14.00 13.92
C THR A 420 0.94 -15.28 13.10
N GLY A 421 2.01 -16.09 12.98
CA GLY A 421 1.96 -17.38 12.26
C GLY A 421 0.86 -18.30 12.79
N ARG A 422 0.68 -18.35 14.13
CA ARG A 422 -0.42 -19.08 14.76
C ARG A 422 -1.80 -18.62 14.26
N GLN A 423 -2.02 -17.31 14.13
CA GLN A 423 -3.25 -16.78 13.56
C GLN A 423 -3.40 -17.11 12.07
N ALA A 424 -2.32 -17.07 11.28
CA ALA A 424 -2.36 -17.43 9.88
C ALA A 424 -2.76 -18.91 9.67
N ILE A 425 -2.24 -19.83 10.48
CA ILE A 425 -2.64 -21.24 10.46
C ILE A 425 -4.13 -21.40 10.81
N ARG A 426 -4.63 -20.69 11.82
CA ARG A 426 -6.04 -20.69 12.19
C ARG A 426 -6.93 -20.18 11.06
N LEU A 427 -6.54 -19.12 10.37
CA LEU A 427 -7.27 -18.60 9.21
C LEU A 427 -7.26 -19.58 8.04
N ALA A 428 -6.15 -20.26 7.76
CA ALA A 428 -6.08 -21.29 6.74
C ALA A 428 -7.03 -22.46 7.05
N ARG A 429 -7.10 -22.91 8.30
CA ARG A 429 -8.04 -23.97 8.74
C ARG A 429 -9.49 -23.56 8.52
N ILE A 430 -9.85 -22.31 8.84
CA ILE A 430 -11.20 -21.77 8.60
C ILE A 430 -11.52 -21.79 7.09
N LEU A 431 -10.62 -21.28 6.26
CA LEU A 431 -10.80 -21.25 4.80
C LEU A 431 -11.03 -22.66 4.24
N ARG A 432 -10.22 -23.62 4.64
CA ARG A 432 -10.31 -25.03 4.16
C ARG A 432 -11.62 -25.67 4.53
N ILE A 433 -12.12 -25.48 5.76
CA ILE A 433 -13.43 -25.98 6.17
C ILE A 433 -14.55 -25.32 5.35
N ALA A 434 -14.50 -24.01 5.17
CA ALA A 434 -15.49 -23.29 4.37
C ALA A 434 -15.52 -23.80 2.92
N LEU A 435 -14.38 -24.05 2.30
CA LEU A 435 -14.27 -24.61 0.95
C LEU A 435 -14.93 -26.00 0.86
N ILE A 436 -14.70 -26.87 1.83
CA ILE A 436 -15.31 -28.22 1.84
C ILE A 436 -16.82 -28.12 2.02
N LEU A 437 -17.31 -27.28 2.94
CA LEU A 437 -18.75 -27.11 3.15
C LEU A 437 -19.45 -26.54 1.91
N CYS A 438 -18.76 -25.68 1.15
CA CYS A 438 -19.26 -25.02 -0.06
C CYS A 438 -18.99 -25.78 -1.36
N MET A 439 -18.52 -27.04 -1.36
CA MET A 439 -18.19 -27.79 -2.59
C MET A 439 -19.35 -27.86 -3.59
N ARG A 440 -20.59 -27.82 -3.14
CA ARG A 440 -21.75 -27.70 -4.03
C ARG A 440 -21.97 -26.23 -4.39
N ARG A 441 -22.10 -25.96 -5.69
CA ARG A 441 -22.21 -24.59 -6.24
C ARG A 441 -23.64 -24.04 -6.25
N THR A 442 -24.60 -24.73 -5.64
CA THR A 442 -26.01 -24.32 -5.62
C THR A 442 -26.33 -23.59 -4.30
N GLN A 443 -27.16 -22.56 -4.35
CA GLN A 443 -27.70 -21.84 -3.18
C GLN A 443 -28.39 -22.85 -2.20
N GLY A 444 -28.28 -22.58 -0.89
CA GLY A 444 -28.93 -23.37 0.15
C GLY A 444 -28.34 -24.77 0.40
N THR A 445 -27.12 -25.06 -0.14
CA THR A 445 -26.50 -26.39 0.03
C THR A 445 -25.41 -26.42 1.11
N VAL A 446 -25.07 -25.28 1.72
CA VAL A 446 -24.22 -25.24 2.90
C VAL A 446 -25.05 -25.68 4.10
N PRO A 447 -24.58 -26.68 4.87
CA PRO A 447 -25.33 -27.12 6.06
C PRO A 447 -25.26 -26.04 7.16
N SER A 448 -26.20 -26.06 8.07
CA SER A 448 -25.97 -25.40 9.36
C SER A 448 -24.80 -26.09 10.06
N PHE A 449 -23.91 -25.32 10.67
CA PHE A 449 -22.75 -25.86 11.33
C PHE A 449 -22.38 -25.04 12.58
N THR A 450 -21.73 -25.72 13.52
CA THR A 450 -21.15 -25.06 14.67
C THR A 450 -19.68 -25.40 14.79
N LEU A 451 -18.84 -24.39 15.04
CA LEU A 451 -17.42 -24.52 15.28
C LEU A 451 -17.08 -24.11 16.70
N GLN A 452 -16.39 -24.98 17.39
CA GLN A 452 -15.85 -24.73 18.73
C GLN A 452 -14.36 -25.00 18.75
N ALA A 453 -13.62 -24.20 19.49
CA ALA A 453 -12.17 -24.38 19.63
C ALA A 453 -11.75 -24.35 21.09
N GLU A 454 -10.88 -25.26 21.45
CA GLU A 454 -10.18 -25.30 22.72
C GLU A 454 -8.69 -25.39 22.43
N GLU A 455 -7.94 -24.36 22.80
CA GLU A 455 -6.55 -24.17 22.38
C GLU A 455 -6.36 -24.33 20.84
N GLU A 456 -5.69 -25.38 20.40
CA GLU A 456 -5.49 -25.68 18.98
C GLU A 456 -6.43 -26.75 18.44
N SER A 457 -7.24 -27.36 19.33
CA SER A 457 -8.27 -28.34 18.94
C SER A 457 -9.48 -27.62 18.35
N LEU A 458 -10.02 -28.14 17.27
CA LEU A 458 -11.18 -27.63 16.57
C LEU A 458 -12.25 -28.71 16.45
N THR A 459 -13.49 -28.41 16.84
CA THR A 459 -14.63 -29.31 16.67
C THR A 459 -15.64 -28.69 15.70
N LEU A 460 -15.94 -29.39 14.62
CA LEU A 460 -17.00 -29.06 13.68
C LEU A 460 -18.19 -29.97 13.98
N THR A 461 -19.34 -29.37 14.28
CA THR A 461 -20.61 -30.10 14.49
C THR A 461 -21.54 -29.82 13.33
N LEU A 462 -22.06 -30.89 12.73
CA LEU A 462 -22.98 -30.91 11.58
C LEU A 462 -24.33 -31.52 11.97
N PRO A 463 -25.40 -31.29 11.18
CA PRO A 463 -26.68 -31.90 11.43
C PRO A 463 -26.62 -33.45 11.39
N LYS A 464 -27.42 -34.09 12.21
CA LYS A 464 -27.52 -35.57 12.28
C LYS A 464 -27.84 -36.18 10.91
N GLY A 465 -27.06 -37.19 10.51
CA GLY A 465 -27.21 -37.89 9.23
C GLY A 465 -26.62 -37.15 8.01
N TRP A 466 -26.07 -35.93 8.21
CA TRP A 466 -25.54 -35.15 7.09
C TRP A 466 -24.35 -35.83 6.41
N MET A 467 -23.48 -36.48 7.16
CA MET A 467 -22.31 -37.16 6.60
C MET A 467 -22.69 -38.40 5.78
N ASP A 468 -23.79 -39.05 6.12
CA ASP A 468 -24.30 -40.20 5.38
C ASP A 468 -25.03 -39.78 4.09
N GLU A 469 -25.59 -38.58 4.05
CA GLU A 469 -26.26 -38.03 2.86
C GLU A 469 -25.28 -37.37 1.88
N HIS A 470 -24.07 -37.02 2.34
CA HIS A 470 -23.11 -36.20 1.59
C HIS A 470 -21.71 -36.84 1.52
N TYR A 471 -21.62 -38.06 0.99
CA TYR A 471 -20.41 -38.89 0.99
C TYR A 471 -19.13 -38.21 0.54
N LEU A 472 -19.17 -37.38 -0.54
CA LEU A 472 -18.00 -36.69 -1.03
C LEU A 472 -17.47 -35.69 -0.02
N ARG A 473 -18.34 -34.80 0.47
CA ARG A 473 -17.94 -33.76 1.46
C ARG A 473 -17.52 -34.40 2.79
N ALA A 474 -18.21 -35.47 3.21
CA ALA A 474 -17.82 -36.24 4.39
C ALA A 474 -16.42 -36.87 4.24
N SER A 475 -16.11 -37.42 3.05
CA SER A 475 -14.78 -37.94 2.75
C SER A 475 -13.70 -36.85 2.79
N GLU A 476 -13.96 -35.68 2.19
CA GLU A 476 -13.03 -34.57 2.22
C GLU A 476 -12.81 -34.00 3.65
N LEU A 477 -13.88 -34.00 4.47
CA LEU A 477 -13.73 -33.61 5.89
C LEU A 477 -12.86 -34.62 6.66
N ARG A 478 -13.00 -35.93 6.40
CA ARG A 478 -12.13 -36.94 7.04
C ARG A 478 -10.67 -36.77 6.63
N LEU A 479 -10.41 -36.56 5.34
CA LEU A 479 -9.05 -36.26 4.86
C LEU A 479 -8.50 -34.96 5.47
N GLU A 480 -9.34 -33.97 5.62
CA GLU A 480 -8.93 -32.70 6.23
C GLU A 480 -8.59 -32.86 7.72
N VAL A 481 -9.34 -33.68 8.45
CA VAL A 481 -9.01 -34.06 9.84
C VAL A 481 -7.63 -34.69 9.91
N GLU A 482 -7.32 -35.64 9.01
CA GLU A 482 -6.00 -36.27 8.96
C GLU A 482 -4.87 -35.28 8.66
N ARG A 483 -5.08 -34.36 7.69
CA ARG A 483 -4.12 -33.31 7.33
C ARG A 483 -3.82 -32.37 8.50
N GLN A 484 -4.86 -31.95 9.23
CA GLN A 484 -4.70 -31.08 10.39
C GLN A 484 -4.03 -31.80 11.56
N GLN A 485 -4.35 -33.09 11.76
CA GLN A 485 -3.70 -33.93 12.77
C GLN A 485 -2.18 -34.06 12.53
N LYS A 486 -1.76 -34.26 11.26
CA LYS A 486 -0.35 -34.38 10.88
C LYS A 486 0.49 -33.15 11.26
N ILE A 487 -0.09 -31.97 11.26
CA ILE A 487 0.60 -30.74 11.66
C ILE A 487 0.47 -30.40 13.15
N GLY A 488 -0.09 -31.33 13.96
CA GLY A 488 -0.27 -31.14 15.41
C GLY A 488 -1.46 -30.22 15.79
N TRP A 489 -2.41 -30.01 14.87
CA TRP A 489 -3.58 -29.16 15.07
C TRP A 489 -4.87 -29.99 14.96
N PRO A 490 -5.27 -30.70 16.01
CA PRO A 490 -6.34 -31.69 15.93
C PRO A 490 -7.67 -31.06 15.57
N THR A 491 -8.41 -31.77 14.72
CA THR A 491 -9.78 -31.42 14.32
C THR A 491 -10.68 -32.64 14.51
N ARG A 492 -11.89 -32.41 14.98
CA ARG A 492 -12.95 -33.42 15.09
C ARG A 492 -14.16 -32.97 14.29
N VAL A 493 -14.81 -33.92 13.65
CA VAL A 493 -16.11 -33.74 13.00
C VAL A 493 -17.10 -34.66 13.69
N GLN A 494 -18.23 -34.12 14.10
CA GLN A 494 -19.31 -34.83 14.77
C GLN A 494 -20.67 -34.39 14.25
N GLU A 495 -21.70 -35.16 14.52
CA GLU A 495 -23.09 -34.83 14.22
C GLU A 495 -23.85 -34.60 15.52
N ALA A 496 -24.82 -33.65 15.50
CA ALA A 496 -25.66 -33.30 16.67
C ALA A 496 -27.14 -33.49 16.34
#